data_d951c88cd85ae48fa7d3a88fabdf7de8
#
_entry.id   d951c88cd85ae48fa7d3a88fabdf7de8
#
_cell.length_a   1.000
_cell.length_b   1.000
_cell.length_c   1.000
_cell.angle_alpha   90.00
_cell.angle_beta   90.00
_cell.angle_gamma   90.00
#
_symmetry.space_group_name_H-M   'P 1'
#
loop_
_entity.id
_entity.type
_entity.pdbx_description
1 polymer ?
#
loop_
_entity_poly.entity_id
_entity_poly.type
_entity_poly.pdbx_seq_one_letter_code
_entity_poly.pdbx_strand_id
1 'polypeptide(L)'
;MVVNRFVEGDTDFNSFDNLEFQPRTGNLYVIEDHPNGDIFACLPDGQDRDIKSDGCVKMLSVRDSSAEPTGFLFSADGTTAYVSIQHSNDTNMPLVDGYPTDDVLKITGFRVKGGEHTSWWQ
;
A
#
# COMPACT_ATOMS: atom_id res chain seq x y z
N MET A 1 -22.16 13.79 12.61
CA MET A 1 -20.82 13.17 12.35
C MET A 1 -20.76 11.85 13.11
N VAL A 2 -20.32 10.80 12.47
CA VAL A 2 -20.15 9.48 13.08
C VAL A 2 -18.70 9.04 12.82
N VAL A 3 -18.05 8.47 13.84
CA VAL A 3 -16.71 7.94 13.73
C VAL A 3 -16.79 6.43 13.94
N ASN A 4 -16.39 5.67 12.93
CA ASN A 4 -16.33 4.22 13.00
C ASN A 4 -14.88 3.77 12.85
N ARG A 5 -14.55 2.67 13.51
CA ARG A 5 -13.27 2.03 13.32
C ARG A 5 -13.35 1.19 12.04
N PHE A 6 -12.52 1.53 11.04
CA PHE A 6 -12.47 0.81 9.77
C PHE A 6 -11.68 -0.49 9.90
N VAL A 7 -10.48 -0.42 10.47
CA VAL A 7 -9.61 -1.55 10.71
C VAL A 7 -8.81 -1.32 11.99
N GLU A 8 -8.58 -2.38 12.75
CA GLU A 8 -7.84 -2.31 14.01
C GLU A 8 -6.37 -2.71 13.86
N GLY A 9 -6.10 -3.66 12.99
CA GLY A 9 -4.77 -4.21 12.82
C GLY A 9 -4.48 -5.35 13.79
N ASP A 10 -3.34 -5.99 13.57
CA ASP A 10 -2.85 -7.10 14.38
C ASP A 10 -1.31 -7.16 14.34
N THR A 11 -0.72 -8.29 14.72
CA THR A 11 0.74 -8.44 14.72
C THR A 11 1.37 -8.43 13.34
N ASP A 12 0.61 -8.77 12.30
CA ASP A 12 1.09 -8.81 10.92
C ASP A 12 0.65 -7.59 10.10
N PHE A 13 -0.22 -6.77 10.66
CA PHE A 13 -0.79 -5.61 10.01
C PHE A 13 -0.94 -4.49 11.03
N ASN A 14 0.03 -3.60 11.08
CA ASN A 14 0.12 -2.58 12.13
C ASN A 14 0.96 -1.38 11.67
N SER A 15 1.13 -0.42 12.56
CA SER A 15 1.95 0.77 12.31
C SER A 15 1.47 1.56 11.09
N PHE A 16 0.17 1.80 11.02
CA PHE A 16 -0.44 2.49 9.89
C PHE A 16 0.00 3.94 9.83
N ASP A 17 0.46 4.38 8.68
CA ASP A 17 0.89 5.75 8.49
C ASP A 17 0.19 6.42 7.31
N ASN A 18 0.46 5.96 6.11
CA ASN A 18 -0.09 6.56 4.90
C ASN A 18 -1.30 5.80 4.39
N LEU A 19 -2.23 6.53 3.79
CA LEU A 19 -3.46 6.00 3.22
C LEU A 19 -3.68 6.57 1.83
N GLU A 20 -4.19 5.76 0.93
CA GLU A 20 -4.59 6.20 -0.39
C GLU A 20 -5.75 5.37 -0.93
N PHE A 21 -6.77 6.03 -1.46
CA PHE A 21 -7.84 5.34 -2.17
C PHE A 21 -7.43 5.08 -3.62
N GLN A 22 -7.66 3.86 -4.07
CA GLN A 22 -7.56 3.56 -5.48
C GLN A 22 -8.78 4.13 -6.21
N PRO A 23 -8.60 5.02 -7.18
CA PRO A 23 -9.71 5.53 -7.98
C PRO A 23 -10.52 4.41 -8.62
N ARG A 24 -11.83 4.55 -8.66
CA ARG A 24 -12.80 3.66 -9.30
C ARG A 24 -13.07 2.33 -8.59
N THR A 25 -12.27 1.93 -7.63
CA THR A 25 -12.50 0.67 -6.90
C THR A 25 -13.08 0.90 -5.53
N GLY A 26 -12.74 2.00 -4.89
CA GLY A 26 -13.07 2.26 -3.49
C GLY A 26 -12.17 1.52 -2.51
N ASN A 27 -11.21 0.76 -2.98
CA ASN A 27 -10.25 0.08 -2.12
C ASN A 27 -9.33 1.10 -1.46
N LEU A 28 -9.09 0.90 -0.18
CA LEU A 28 -8.16 1.71 0.60
C LEU A 28 -6.83 0.99 0.71
N TYR A 29 -5.77 1.67 0.33
CA TYR A 29 -4.41 1.16 0.52
C TYR A 29 -3.85 1.75 1.81
N VAL A 30 -3.29 0.88 2.62
CA VAL A 30 -2.74 1.21 3.94
C VAL A 30 -1.27 0.85 3.93
N ILE A 31 -0.42 1.80 4.28
CA ILE A 31 1.02 1.66 4.23
C ILE A 31 1.55 1.66 5.66
N GLU A 32 2.32 0.64 6.00
CA GLU A 32 2.95 0.52 7.31
C GLU A 32 4.20 1.37 7.41
N ASP A 33 4.35 2.07 8.54
CA ASP A 33 5.51 2.88 8.85
C ASP A 33 6.44 2.13 9.80
N HIS A 34 7.22 1.24 9.24
CA HIS A 34 8.30 0.58 9.95
C HIS A 34 9.27 -0.05 8.94
N PRO A 35 10.52 -0.34 9.34
CA PRO A 35 11.45 -1.06 8.48
C PRO A 35 10.85 -2.37 8.00
N ASN A 36 11.04 -2.67 6.72
CA ASN A 36 10.48 -3.85 6.08
C ASN A 36 8.93 -3.85 6.08
N GLY A 37 8.33 -2.67 6.08
CA GLY A 37 6.88 -2.50 6.11
C GLY A 37 6.19 -3.00 4.86
N ASP A 38 4.90 -3.25 5.01
CA ASP A 38 4.06 -3.79 3.96
C ASP A 38 3.02 -2.76 3.49
N ILE A 39 2.48 -3.01 2.31
CA ILE A 39 1.37 -2.24 1.75
C ILE A 39 0.19 -3.19 1.58
N PHE A 40 -0.90 -2.87 2.23
CA PHE A 40 -2.15 -3.64 2.20
C PHE A 40 -3.19 -2.94 1.36
N ALA A 41 -4.00 -3.73 0.66
CA ALA A 41 -5.21 -3.25 0.00
C ALA A 41 -6.41 -3.76 0.79
N CYS A 42 -7.28 -2.85 1.19
CA CYS A 42 -8.47 -3.15 1.97
C CYS A 42 -9.73 -2.91 1.13
N LEU A 43 -10.64 -3.85 1.19
CA LEU A 43 -11.96 -3.70 0.58
C LEU A 43 -12.74 -2.55 1.23
N PRO A 44 -13.71 -1.95 0.54
CA PRO A 44 -14.59 -0.99 1.16
C PRO A 44 -15.24 -1.53 2.43
N ASP A 45 -15.44 -0.66 3.40
CA ASP A 45 -16.03 -1.01 4.69
C ASP A 45 -17.31 -1.84 4.54
N GLY A 46 -17.48 -2.80 5.43
CA GLY A 46 -18.62 -3.70 5.43
C GLY A 46 -18.47 -4.96 4.58
N GLN A 47 -17.37 -5.11 3.92
CA GLN A 47 -17.10 -6.32 3.11
C GLN A 47 -16.56 -7.49 3.94
N ASP A 48 -16.10 -7.22 5.12
CA ASP A 48 -15.58 -8.22 6.04
C ASP A 48 -16.13 -7.96 7.45
N ARG A 49 -16.04 -8.98 8.30
CA ARG A 49 -16.48 -8.90 9.70
C ARG A 49 -15.32 -8.87 10.69
N ASP A 50 -14.11 -9.11 10.20
CA ASP A 50 -12.91 -9.08 11.02
C ASP A 50 -12.35 -7.66 11.06
N ILE A 51 -12.67 -6.93 12.11
CA ILE A 51 -12.21 -5.56 12.26
C ILE A 51 -10.68 -5.44 12.33
N LYS A 52 -9.99 -6.51 12.60
CA LYS A 52 -8.53 -6.47 12.70
C LYS A 52 -7.87 -6.31 11.34
N SER A 53 -8.35 -7.03 10.37
CA SER A 53 -7.86 -6.96 9.00
C SER A 53 -8.91 -6.52 7.99
N ASP A 54 -10.18 -6.60 8.32
CA ASP A 54 -11.35 -6.08 7.58
C ASP A 54 -11.21 -6.14 6.06
N GLY A 55 -11.02 -7.35 5.52
CA GLY A 55 -10.86 -7.55 4.08
C GLY A 55 -9.56 -7.02 3.51
N CYS A 56 -8.55 -6.78 4.33
CA CYS A 56 -7.24 -6.32 3.89
C CYS A 56 -6.36 -7.49 3.47
N VAL A 57 -5.65 -7.30 2.37
CA VAL A 57 -4.67 -8.29 1.89
C VAL A 57 -3.35 -7.59 1.62
N LYS A 58 -2.26 -8.28 1.94
CA LYS A 58 -0.92 -7.79 1.65
C LYS A 58 -0.69 -7.80 0.15
N MET A 59 -0.38 -6.66 -0.40
CA MET A 59 -0.12 -6.48 -1.83
C MET A 59 1.35 -6.43 -2.16
N LEU A 60 2.12 -5.75 -1.33
CA LEU A 60 3.54 -5.51 -1.55
C LEU A 60 4.27 -5.53 -0.22
N SER A 61 5.51 -5.96 -0.26
CA SER A 61 6.42 -5.95 0.89
C SER A 61 7.73 -5.29 0.50
N VAL A 62 8.26 -4.47 1.38
CA VAL A 62 9.61 -3.94 1.24
C VAL A 62 10.59 -5.03 1.69
N ARG A 63 11.44 -5.43 0.78
CA ARG A 63 12.39 -6.52 1.04
C ARG A 63 13.62 -6.06 1.83
N ASP A 64 14.02 -4.83 1.63
CA ASP A 64 15.14 -4.24 2.37
C ASP A 64 14.77 -4.12 3.85
N SER A 65 15.58 -4.72 4.72
CA SER A 65 15.29 -4.80 6.15
C SER A 65 15.42 -3.48 6.89
N SER A 66 16.02 -2.48 6.28
CA SER A 66 16.18 -1.13 6.86
C SER A 66 15.22 -0.12 6.26
N ALA A 67 14.70 -0.40 5.08
CA ALA A 67 13.86 0.53 4.34
C ALA A 67 12.39 0.41 4.74
N GLU A 68 11.70 1.52 4.64
CA GLU A 68 10.27 1.57 4.92
C GLU A 68 9.52 2.25 3.77
N PRO A 69 8.33 1.75 3.43
CA PRO A 69 7.49 2.42 2.46
C PRO A 69 6.84 3.64 3.10
N THR A 70 6.74 4.70 2.34
CA THR A 70 6.05 5.92 2.78
C THR A 70 5.48 6.62 1.56
N GLY A 71 4.45 7.43 1.73
CA GLY A 71 3.87 8.18 0.63
C GLY A 71 3.46 7.28 -0.54
N PHE A 72 2.19 6.95 -0.63
CA PHE A 72 1.62 6.12 -1.68
C PHE A 72 0.59 6.94 -2.45
N LEU A 73 0.65 6.91 -3.78
CA LEU A 73 -0.20 7.77 -4.61
C LEU A 73 -0.60 7.02 -5.88
N PHE A 74 -1.89 7.01 -6.18
CA PHE A 74 -2.38 6.51 -7.46
C PHE A 74 -2.44 7.57 -8.54
N SER A 75 -2.25 7.15 -9.78
CA SER A 75 -2.65 7.94 -10.95
C SER A 75 -4.17 8.14 -10.97
N ALA A 76 -4.63 9.15 -11.70
CA ALA A 76 -6.05 9.48 -11.74
C ALA A 76 -6.94 8.34 -12.22
N ASP A 77 -6.42 7.46 -13.07
CA ASP A 77 -7.15 6.30 -13.57
C ASP A 77 -7.03 5.05 -12.66
N GLY A 78 -6.21 5.12 -11.62
CA GLY A 78 -6.05 4.04 -10.66
C GLY A 78 -5.23 2.84 -11.13
N THR A 79 -4.58 2.93 -12.29
CA THR A 79 -3.83 1.80 -12.86
C THR A 79 -2.35 1.81 -12.54
N THR A 80 -1.84 2.94 -12.06
CA THR A 80 -0.44 3.13 -11.72
C THR A 80 -0.35 3.72 -10.32
N ALA A 81 0.61 3.27 -9.54
CA ALA A 81 0.91 3.85 -8.25
C ALA A 81 2.38 4.25 -8.16
N TYR A 82 2.63 5.21 -7.30
CA TYR A 82 3.98 5.63 -6.93
C TYR A 82 4.13 5.48 -5.43
N VAL A 83 5.26 4.98 -4.98
CA VAL A 83 5.57 4.83 -3.56
C VAL A 83 7.00 5.27 -3.31
N SER A 84 7.20 5.99 -2.22
CA SER A 84 8.54 6.32 -1.75
C SER A 84 9.04 5.20 -0.85
N ILE A 85 10.29 4.82 -1.03
CA ILE A 85 11.01 3.90 -0.16
C ILE A 85 12.16 4.68 0.45
N GLN A 86 12.14 4.82 1.76
CA GLN A 86 13.13 5.61 2.48
C GLN A 86 14.00 4.75 3.40
N HIS A 87 15.15 5.30 3.78
CA HIS A 87 16.10 4.69 4.70
C HIS A 87 16.72 3.39 4.21
N SER A 88 16.81 3.19 2.90
CA SER A 88 17.47 2.02 2.33
C SER A 88 18.93 1.99 2.71
N ASN A 89 19.31 1.07 3.56
CA ASN A 89 20.68 0.95 4.08
C ASN A 89 21.12 -0.52 4.13
N ASP A 90 20.47 -1.37 3.37
CA ASP A 90 20.84 -2.76 3.26
C ASP A 90 22.15 -2.88 2.47
N THR A 91 22.98 -3.84 2.85
CA THR A 91 24.25 -4.13 2.16
C THR A 91 24.06 -4.53 0.70
N ASN A 92 22.85 -4.92 0.33
CA ASN A 92 22.50 -5.26 -1.05
C ASN A 92 22.14 -4.04 -1.91
N MET A 93 22.00 -2.87 -1.30
CA MET A 93 21.67 -1.63 -1.99
C MET A 93 22.95 -0.83 -2.20
N PRO A 94 23.26 -0.46 -3.45
CA PRO A 94 24.46 0.32 -3.69
C PRO A 94 24.33 1.71 -3.10
N LEU A 95 25.42 2.19 -2.51
CA LEU A 95 25.52 3.60 -2.11
C LEU A 95 25.77 4.45 -3.36
N VAL A 96 25.19 5.64 -3.37
CA VAL A 96 25.50 6.66 -4.38
C VAL A 96 26.24 7.79 -3.69
N ASP A 97 27.44 8.06 -4.14
CA ASP A 97 28.34 9.06 -3.53
C ASP A 97 28.52 8.85 -2.01
N GLY A 98 28.51 7.58 -1.58
CA GLY A 98 28.68 7.23 -0.16
C GLY A 98 27.40 7.36 0.70
N TYR A 99 26.24 7.60 0.09
CA TYR A 99 24.98 7.73 0.81
C TYR A 99 24.02 6.60 0.49
N PRO A 100 23.25 6.13 1.47
CA PRO A 100 22.09 5.28 1.20
C PRO A 100 21.12 6.00 0.26
N THR A 101 20.51 5.24 -0.64
CA THR A 101 19.56 5.83 -1.58
C THR A 101 18.15 5.74 -1.03
N ASP A 102 17.36 6.77 -1.32
CA ASP A 102 15.91 6.73 -1.22
C ASP A 102 15.37 6.61 -2.65
N ASP A 103 14.30 5.85 -2.80
CA ASP A 103 13.76 5.56 -4.11
C ASP A 103 12.29 6.00 -4.20
N VAL A 104 11.88 6.39 -5.41
CA VAL A 104 10.48 6.49 -5.76
C VAL A 104 10.20 5.43 -6.82
N LEU A 105 9.37 4.48 -6.48
CA LEU A 105 9.03 3.38 -7.38
C LEU A 105 7.72 3.68 -8.09
N LYS A 106 7.67 3.33 -9.37
CA LYS A 106 6.45 3.34 -10.17
C LYS A 106 5.97 1.91 -10.32
N ILE A 107 4.74 1.64 -9.91
CA ILE A 107 4.13 0.31 -9.98
C ILE A 107 2.97 0.38 -10.94
N THR A 108 2.95 -0.49 -11.94
CA THR A 108 1.92 -0.54 -12.97
C THR A 108 1.16 -1.86 -12.90
N GLY A 109 0.01 -1.91 -13.58
CA GLY A 109 -0.76 -3.15 -13.69
C GLY A 109 -1.87 -3.29 -12.68
N PHE A 110 -2.16 -2.25 -11.91
CA PHE A 110 -3.36 -2.25 -11.06
C PHE A 110 -4.61 -2.29 -11.93
N ARG A 111 -5.56 -3.09 -11.50
CA ARG A 111 -6.85 -3.19 -12.20
C ARG A 111 -7.86 -2.30 -11.53
N VAL A 112 -8.71 -1.71 -12.33
CA VAL A 112 -9.85 -0.92 -11.89
C VAL A 112 -11.10 -1.44 -12.59
N LYS A 113 -12.24 -1.32 -11.91
CA LYS A 113 -13.51 -1.57 -12.57
C LYS A 113 -13.74 -0.43 -13.55
N GLY A 114 -13.82 -0.75 -14.82
CA GLY A 114 -14.19 0.21 -15.87
C GLY A 114 -15.61 -0.07 -16.28
N GLY A 115 -16.54 0.86 -16.17
CA GLY A 115 -17.88 0.81 -16.70
C GLY A 115 -18.59 -0.55 -16.63
N GLU A 116 -19.54 -0.74 -17.53
CA GLU A 116 -20.35 -1.95 -17.62
C GLU A 116 -19.61 -3.18 -18.15
N HIS A 117 -18.40 -3.03 -18.59
CA HIS A 117 -17.63 -4.11 -19.21
C HIS A 117 -16.61 -4.74 -18.31
N THR A 118 -16.66 -4.47 -17.04
CA THR A 118 -15.72 -5.06 -16.14
C THR A 118 -16.05 -6.49 -15.84
N SER A 119 -15.38 -7.33 -16.55
CA SER A 119 -15.33 -8.72 -16.22
C SER A 119 -13.96 -9.04 -15.65
N TRP A 120 -13.93 -9.59 -14.48
CA TRP A 120 -12.70 -9.93 -13.77
C TRP A 120 -11.84 -10.95 -14.49
N TRP A 121 -12.49 -11.77 -15.29
CA TRP A 121 -11.87 -12.84 -16.03
C TRP A 121 -11.41 -12.42 -17.42
N GLN A 122 -11.60 -11.20 -17.77
CA GLN A 122 -11.12 -10.66 -19.05
C GLN A 122 -9.75 -10.07 -18.96
#